data_20a2874c4abc1a309dac3b78ccd379d6
#
_entry.id   20a2874c4abc1a309dac3b78ccd379d6
#
_cell.length_a   1.000
_cell.length_b   1.000
_cell.length_c   1.000
_cell.angle_alpha   90.00
_cell.angle_beta   90.00
_cell.angle_gamma   90.00
#
_symmetry.space_group_name_H-M   'P 1'
#
loop_
_entity.id
_entity.type
_entity.pdbx_description
1 polymer ?
#
loop_
_entity_poly.entity_id
_entity_poly.type
_entity_poly.pdbx_seq_one_letter_code
_entity_poly.pdbx_strand_id
1 'polypeptide(L)'
;MIYFVSDIHLGAGDKAQQLRTERAFCRWLDVISQDASRLYLLGDIFDFWFEYRRVVPQGFVRVLGRLADMSARGVEICFYVGNHDMWCYDYLERECGVKVVRAPRVESVGGVMLHLAHGDNMNIHGEPMLKLMNAAFRSNLLRKVVSWIIHPDLFLRFGKWWSGKSRKSHSAEKITVDNLRYLIDYAREHHASNEDVRAYIFGHMHLAHRHSEGALDVLFMSDWSGDKASYVAMDENDNLELKTFDIDETVSRIVG
;
A
#
# COMPACT_ATOMS: atom_id res chain seq x y z
N MET A 1 17.10 9.34 -3.22
CA MET A 1 16.50 7.98 -3.16
C MET A 1 15.00 8.04 -3.41
N ILE A 2 14.40 6.98 -4.02
CA ILE A 2 12.96 6.80 -4.19
C ILE A 2 12.55 5.53 -3.45
N TYR A 3 11.45 5.58 -2.70
CA TYR A 3 11.01 4.48 -1.85
C TYR A 3 9.60 4.02 -2.21
N PHE A 4 9.37 2.71 -2.10
CA PHE A 4 8.08 2.06 -2.33
C PHE A 4 7.75 1.17 -1.14
N VAL A 5 6.53 1.24 -0.64
CA VAL A 5 6.05 0.45 0.49
C VAL A 5 4.56 0.16 0.34
N SER A 6 4.08 -0.95 0.89
CA SER A 6 2.66 -1.35 0.89
C SER A 6 2.31 -2.13 2.16
N ASP A 7 1.03 -2.45 2.30
CA ASP A 7 0.51 -3.43 3.26
C ASP A 7 0.89 -3.15 4.72
N ILE A 8 0.84 -1.87 5.13
CA ILE A 8 1.11 -1.45 6.51
C ILE A 8 -0.05 -1.85 7.43
N HIS A 9 -1.28 -1.79 6.92
CA HIS A 9 -2.51 -2.09 7.64
C HIS A 9 -2.63 -1.37 8.98
N LEU A 10 -2.39 -0.05 8.98
CA LEU A 10 -2.53 0.79 10.17
C LEU A 10 -3.94 0.65 10.76
N GLY A 11 -4.01 0.31 12.03
CA GLY A 11 -5.27 0.06 12.72
C GLY A 11 -5.69 -1.41 12.78
N ALA A 12 -4.89 -2.33 12.20
CA ALA A 12 -5.08 -3.77 12.27
C ALA A 12 -4.73 -4.35 13.64
N GLY A 13 -5.37 -5.47 13.99
CA GLY A 13 -5.08 -6.21 15.21
C GLY A 13 -5.60 -5.57 16.49
N ASP A 14 -5.06 -5.98 17.62
CA ASP A 14 -5.35 -5.38 18.91
C ASP A 14 -4.62 -4.04 19.12
N LYS A 15 -4.89 -3.38 20.24
CA LYS A 15 -4.33 -2.04 20.51
C LYS A 15 -2.80 -2.05 20.61
N ALA A 16 -2.21 -3.12 21.12
CA ALA A 16 -0.76 -3.24 21.23
C ALA A 16 -0.12 -3.37 19.84
N GLN A 17 -0.68 -4.24 18.99
CA GLN A 17 -0.24 -4.43 17.62
C GLN A 17 -0.40 -3.14 16.80
N GLN A 18 -1.55 -2.45 16.90
CA GLN A 18 -1.78 -1.18 16.22
C GLN A 18 -0.69 -0.15 16.55
N LEU A 19 -0.36 -0.01 17.83
CA LEU A 19 0.64 0.94 18.28
C LEU A 19 2.07 0.52 17.85
N ARG A 20 2.36 -0.78 17.87
CA ARG A 20 3.64 -1.33 17.39
C ARG A 20 3.86 -1.01 15.92
N THR A 21 2.88 -1.34 15.07
CA THR A 21 2.94 -1.09 13.62
C THR A 21 3.02 0.41 13.31
N GLU A 22 2.17 1.24 13.95
CA GLU A 22 2.21 2.70 13.78
C GLU A 22 3.57 3.28 14.13
N ARG A 23 4.15 2.88 15.26
CA ARG A 23 5.48 3.34 15.69
C ARG A 23 6.59 2.87 14.76
N ALA A 24 6.54 1.62 14.31
CA ALA A 24 7.51 1.07 13.37
C ALA A 24 7.48 1.85 12.04
N PHE A 25 6.29 2.06 11.50
CA PHE A 25 6.14 2.82 10.26
C PHE A 25 6.57 4.28 10.42
N CYS A 26 6.25 4.91 11.54
CA CYS A 26 6.76 6.25 11.84
C CYS A 26 8.28 6.33 11.86
N ARG A 27 8.96 5.34 12.49
CA ARG A 27 10.43 5.30 12.50
C ARG A 27 11.01 5.11 11.11
N TRP A 28 10.40 4.23 10.31
CA TRP A 28 10.81 4.03 8.93
C TRP A 28 10.68 5.32 8.11
N LEU A 29 9.56 6.05 8.25
CA LEU A 29 9.38 7.36 7.63
C LEU A 29 10.45 8.36 8.09
N ASP A 30 10.80 8.38 9.38
CA ASP A 30 11.86 9.25 9.92
C ASP A 30 13.23 8.91 9.30
N VAL A 31 13.53 7.62 9.08
CA VAL A 31 14.78 7.18 8.43
C VAL A 31 14.82 7.61 6.98
N ILE A 32 13.81 7.29 6.18
CA ILE A 32 13.82 7.58 4.75
C ILE A 32 13.68 9.08 4.45
N SER A 33 13.08 9.84 5.37
CA SER A 33 12.90 11.30 5.19
C SER A 33 14.20 12.08 5.08
N GLN A 34 15.34 11.46 5.36
CA GLN A 34 16.66 12.10 5.29
C GLN A 34 17.17 12.21 3.86
N ASP A 35 16.76 11.32 2.96
CA ASP A 35 17.26 11.28 1.58
C ASP A 35 16.17 11.00 0.53
N ALA A 36 14.92 10.81 0.96
CA ALA A 36 13.82 10.56 0.03
C ALA A 36 13.54 11.80 -0.83
N SER A 37 13.59 11.63 -2.15
CA SER A 37 13.03 12.59 -3.11
C SER A 37 11.58 12.25 -3.46
N ARG A 38 11.23 10.95 -3.41
CA ARG A 38 9.88 10.47 -3.72
C ARG A 38 9.52 9.25 -2.88
N LEU A 39 8.24 9.14 -2.48
CA LEU A 39 7.67 8.02 -1.74
C LEU A 39 6.41 7.51 -2.43
N TYR A 40 6.37 6.22 -2.72
CA TYR A 40 5.20 5.52 -3.23
C TYR A 40 4.61 4.62 -2.16
N LEU A 41 3.38 4.89 -1.77
CA LEU A 41 2.55 4.10 -0.88
C LEU A 41 1.64 3.23 -1.76
N LEU A 42 1.95 1.95 -1.94
CA LEU A 42 1.30 1.08 -2.95
C LEU A 42 0.12 0.30 -2.37
N GLY A 43 -0.76 0.98 -1.63
CA GLY A 43 -2.03 0.46 -1.14
C GLY A 43 -1.96 -0.28 0.19
N ASP A 44 -3.13 -0.44 0.80
CA ASP A 44 -3.33 -1.08 2.10
C ASP A 44 -2.45 -0.49 3.22
N ILE A 45 -2.27 0.84 3.15
CA ILE A 45 -1.59 1.60 4.20
C ILE A 45 -2.46 1.63 5.45
N PHE A 46 -3.76 1.77 5.27
CA PHE A 46 -4.75 1.69 6.35
C PHE A 46 -5.51 0.37 6.28
N ASP A 47 -5.74 -0.26 7.43
CA ASP A 47 -6.54 -1.48 7.53
C ASP A 47 -7.99 -1.29 7.08
N PHE A 48 -8.51 -0.08 7.26
CA PHE A 48 -9.77 0.37 6.69
C PHE A 48 -9.79 1.91 6.66
N TRP A 49 -10.03 2.48 5.46
CA TRP A 49 -10.18 3.91 5.29
C TRP A 49 -11.44 4.23 4.51
N PHE A 50 -12.27 5.14 5.05
CA PHE A 50 -13.45 5.64 4.36
C PHE A 50 -13.63 7.13 4.64
N GLU A 51 -13.63 7.91 3.59
CA GLU A 51 -13.86 9.35 3.68
C GLU A 51 -15.35 9.68 3.53
N TYR A 52 -15.93 10.15 4.63
CA TYR A 52 -17.18 10.88 4.62
C TYR A 52 -16.95 12.33 4.18
N ARG A 53 -18.02 13.06 3.93
CA ARG A 53 -17.90 14.47 3.52
C ARG A 53 -17.14 15.36 4.52
N ARG A 54 -17.24 15.09 5.82
CA ARG A 54 -16.65 15.88 6.91
C ARG A 54 -15.99 15.04 8.00
N VAL A 55 -15.92 13.74 7.82
CA VAL A 55 -15.40 12.81 8.84
C VAL A 55 -14.47 11.81 8.16
N VAL A 56 -13.32 11.57 8.77
CA VAL A 56 -12.37 10.52 8.42
C VAL A 56 -12.15 9.61 9.63
N PRO A 57 -11.59 8.41 9.45
CA PRO A 57 -11.24 7.55 10.57
C PRO A 57 -10.33 8.26 11.58
N GLN A 58 -10.60 8.06 12.85
CA GLN A 58 -9.79 8.62 13.94
C GLN A 58 -8.47 7.84 14.10
N GLY A 59 -7.44 8.53 14.55
CA GLY A 59 -6.11 7.99 14.77
C GLY A 59 -5.14 8.40 13.67
N PHE A 60 -4.01 7.69 13.59
CA PHE A 60 -2.98 7.86 12.56
C PHE A 60 -2.29 9.24 12.54
N VAL A 61 -2.54 10.10 13.53
CA VAL A 61 -2.03 11.48 13.58
C VAL A 61 -0.51 11.54 13.44
N ARG A 62 0.22 10.56 14.01
CA ARG A 62 1.69 10.50 13.92
C ARG A 62 2.17 10.24 12.51
N VAL A 63 1.49 9.33 11.80
CA VAL A 63 1.82 8.97 10.40
C VAL A 63 1.44 10.13 9.48
N LEU A 64 0.21 10.64 9.61
CA LEU A 64 -0.28 11.75 8.79
C LEU A 64 0.58 13.00 8.95
N GLY A 65 1.01 13.31 10.19
CA GLY A 65 1.91 14.42 10.46
C GLY A 65 3.27 14.25 9.75
N ARG A 66 3.85 13.04 9.75
CA ARG A 66 5.12 12.78 9.04
C ARG A 66 4.99 12.89 7.54
N LEU A 67 3.90 12.37 6.97
CA LEU A 67 3.64 12.51 5.54
C LEU A 67 3.50 13.99 5.15
N ALA A 68 2.76 14.78 5.94
CA ALA A 68 2.62 16.20 5.73
C ALA A 68 3.97 16.94 5.84
N ASP A 69 4.79 16.62 6.85
CA ASP A 69 6.12 17.20 7.02
C ASP A 69 7.07 16.84 5.87
N MET A 70 7.05 15.59 5.41
CA MET A 70 7.85 15.14 4.27
C MET A 70 7.44 15.88 2.99
N SER A 71 6.12 15.96 2.73
CA SER A 71 5.59 16.70 1.59
C SER A 71 5.96 18.18 1.66
N ALA A 72 5.84 18.82 2.81
CA ALA A 72 6.24 20.23 3.02
C ALA A 72 7.73 20.48 2.79
N ARG A 73 8.58 19.46 2.99
CA ARG A 73 10.02 19.50 2.68
C ARG A 73 10.34 19.17 1.22
N GLY A 74 9.32 18.94 0.37
CA GLY A 74 9.49 18.73 -1.06
C GLY A 74 9.59 17.26 -1.48
N VAL A 75 9.34 16.31 -0.58
CA VAL A 75 9.22 14.90 -0.96
C VAL A 75 7.90 14.70 -1.72
N GLU A 76 7.96 14.21 -2.94
CA GLU A 76 6.77 13.87 -3.72
C GLU A 76 6.18 12.55 -3.21
N ILE A 77 4.94 12.57 -2.67
CA ILE A 77 4.31 11.39 -2.10
C ILE A 77 3.11 10.98 -2.94
N CYS A 78 3.12 9.75 -3.46
CA CYS A 78 2.03 9.14 -4.22
C CYS A 78 1.42 7.97 -3.45
N PHE A 79 0.10 8.02 -3.23
CA PHE A 79 -0.66 6.99 -2.56
C PHE A 79 -1.55 6.25 -3.56
N TYR A 80 -1.19 5.03 -3.90
CA TYR A 80 -2.04 4.12 -4.66
C TYR A 80 -3.03 3.44 -3.72
N VAL A 81 -4.30 3.44 -4.06
CA VAL A 81 -5.31 2.80 -3.22
C VAL A 81 -5.26 1.29 -3.37
N GLY A 82 -5.31 0.58 -2.24
CA GLY A 82 -5.51 -0.86 -2.17
C GLY A 82 -6.98 -1.23 -1.96
N ASN A 83 -7.25 -2.48 -1.62
CA ASN A 83 -8.61 -2.95 -1.36
C ASN A 83 -9.13 -2.57 0.04
N HIS A 84 -8.27 -2.29 1.00
CA HIS A 84 -8.63 -1.85 2.36
C HIS A 84 -8.83 -0.34 2.46
N ASP A 85 -8.19 0.45 1.62
CA ASP A 85 -8.23 1.92 1.64
C ASP A 85 -8.70 2.55 0.32
N MET A 86 -9.49 1.80 -0.45
CA MET A 86 -10.04 2.24 -1.75
C MET A 86 -10.94 3.48 -1.66
N TRP A 87 -11.46 3.81 -0.49
CA TRP A 87 -12.28 4.99 -0.25
C TRP A 87 -11.49 6.20 0.30
N CYS A 88 -10.19 6.20 0.07
CA CYS A 88 -9.33 7.35 0.22
C CYS A 88 -9.55 8.29 -0.99
N TYR A 89 -9.90 9.56 -0.77
CA TYR A 89 -10.23 10.49 -1.84
C TYR A 89 -9.33 11.70 -1.88
N ASP A 90 -9.73 12.80 -1.28
CA ASP A 90 -9.01 14.08 -1.35
C ASP A 90 -8.47 14.56 -0.01
N TYR A 91 -8.79 13.86 1.07
CA TYR A 91 -8.33 14.25 2.41
C TYR A 91 -6.80 14.26 2.51
N LEU A 92 -6.14 13.19 2.04
CA LEU A 92 -4.67 13.12 2.09
C LEU A 92 -4.02 14.16 1.17
N GLU A 93 -4.64 14.49 0.04
CA GLU A 93 -4.13 15.54 -0.85
C GLU A 93 -4.19 16.92 -0.17
N ARG A 94 -5.33 17.25 0.44
CA ARG A 94 -5.54 18.55 1.06
C ARG A 94 -4.77 18.74 2.35
N GLU A 95 -4.72 17.72 3.19
CA GLU A 95 -4.18 17.84 4.55
C GLU A 95 -2.70 17.44 4.65
N CYS A 96 -2.24 16.55 3.76
CA CYS A 96 -0.89 16.01 3.81
C CYS A 96 -0.06 16.26 2.54
N GLY A 97 -0.65 16.83 1.48
CA GLY A 97 0.04 17.01 0.20
C GLY A 97 0.36 15.70 -0.53
N VAL A 98 -0.37 14.62 -0.22
CA VAL A 98 -0.16 13.26 -0.76
C VAL A 98 -1.06 13.05 -1.96
N LYS A 99 -0.51 12.83 -3.14
CA LYS A 99 -1.26 12.59 -4.37
C LYS A 99 -1.91 11.21 -4.37
N VAL A 100 -3.25 11.14 -4.48
CA VAL A 100 -3.99 9.87 -4.48
C VAL A 100 -4.16 9.33 -5.90
N VAL A 101 -3.71 8.09 -6.12
CA VAL A 101 -3.77 7.35 -7.39
C VAL A 101 -4.71 6.16 -7.27
N ARG A 102 -5.74 6.07 -8.14
CA ARG A 102 -6.83 5.09 -7.99
C ARG A 102 -6.77 3.91 -8.94
N ALA A 103 -5.81 3.90 -9.83
CA ALA A 103 -5.65 2.84 -10.82
C ALA A 103 -4.16 2.51 -10.97
N PRO A 104 -3.85 1.28 -11.38
CA PRO A 104 -2.50 0.92 -11.81
C PRO A 104 -1.99 1.87 -12.88
N ARG A 105 -0.71 2.15 -12.86
CA ARG A 105 -0.07 3.02 -13.86
C ARG A 105 1.32 2.53 -14.22
N VAL A 106 1.68 2.77 -15.48
CA VAL A 106 3.06 2.82 -15.90
C VAL A 106 3.51 4.26 -15.76
N GLU A 107 4.53 4.51 -14.97
CA GLU A 107 5.08 5.85 -14.69
C GLU A 107 6.57 5.89 -14.98
N SER A 108 7.06 7.03 -15.47
CA SER A 108 8.48 7.31 -15.51
C SER A 108 8.96 7.72 -14.11
N VAL A 109 9.79 6.90 -13.51
CA VAL A 109 10.34 7.08 -12.16
C VAL A 109 11.86 7.07 -12.27
N GLY A 110 12.51 8.18 -11.87
CA GLY A 110 13.92 8.35 -12.21
C GLY A 110 14.09 8.38 -13.73
N GLY A 111 14.92 7.50 -14.27
CA GLY A 111 15.17 7.34 -15.70
C GLY A 111 14.42 6.18 -16.35
N VAL A 112 13.59 5.43 -15.62
CA VAL A 112 13.02 4.14 -16.07
C VAL A 112 11.50 4.11 -15.98
N MET A 113 10.86 3.28 -16.81
CA MET A 113 9.42 3.04 -16.75
C MET A 113 9.13 1.91 -15.77
N LEU A 114 8.29 2.19 -14.77
CA LEU A 114 7.84 1.23 -13.76
C LEU A 114 6.34 1.06 -13.82
N HIS A 115 5.87 -0.18 -13.73
CA HIS A 115 4.45 -0.47 -13.51
C HIS A 115 4.18 -0.55 -12.00
N LEU A 116 3.36 0.36 -11.49
CA LEU A 116 3.03 0.49 -10.07
C LEU A 116 1.56 0.16 -9.83
N ALA A 117 1.31 -0.77 -8.92
CA ALA A 117 -0.04 -1.17 -8.53
C ALA A 117 -0.06 -1.82 -7.15
N HIS A 118 -1.24 -1.81 -6.49
CA HIS A 118 -1.40 -2.63 -5.28
C HIS A 118 -1.40 -4.13 -5.62
N GLY A 119 -2.17 -4.56 -6.61
CA GLY A 119 -2.20 -5.95 -7.07
C GLY A 119 -3.58 -6.64 -6.94
N ASP A 120 -4.51 -6.07 -6.18
CA ASP A 120 -5.82 -6.65 -5.86
C ASP A 120 -6.77 -6.86 -7.05
N ASN A 121 -6.56 -6.13 -8.14
CA ASN A 121 -7.44 -6.14 -9.32
C ASN A 121 -6.78 -6.66 -10.60
N MET A 122 -5.61 -7.25 -10.50
CA MET A 122 -4.91 -7.80 -11.64
C MET A 122 -5.44 -9.20 -11.96
N ASN A 123 -5.60 -9.49 -13.23
CA ASN A 123 -5.96 -10.82 -13.76
C ASN A 123 -7.23 -11.47 -13.15
N ILE A 124 -8.23 -10.66 -12.76
CA ILE A 124 -9.54 -11.17 -12.29
C ILE A 124 -10.44 -11.63 -13.44
N HIS A 125 -9.83 -12.05 -14.57
CA HIS A 125 -10.55 -12.60 -15.72
C HIS A 125 -11.14 -13.97 -15.34
N GLY A 126 -12.49 -14.08 -15.40
CA GLY A 126 -13.20 -15.31 -15.01
C GLY A 126 -14.01 -15.23 -13.71
N GLU A 127 -13.83 -14.17 -12.92
CA GLU A 127 -14.52 -13.96 -11.63
C GLU A 127 -15.58 -12.82 -11.73
N PRO A 128 -16.75 -13.05 -12.37
CA PRO A 128 -17.72 -11.96 -12.63
C PRO A 128 -18.29 -11.36 -11.34
N MET A 129 -18.47 -12.16 -10.30
CA MET A 129 -18.94 -11.70 -9.00
C MET A 129 -17.92 -10.76 -8.35
N LEU A 130 -16.64 -11.11 -8.41
CA LEU A 130 -15.55 -10.30 -7.86
C LEU A 130 -15.41 -8.97 -8.62
N LYS A 131 -15.54 -9.01 -9.97
CA LYS A 131 -15.59 -7.81 -10.82
C LYS A 131 -16.74 -6.88 -10.43
N LEU A 132 -17.94 -7.44 -10.27
CA LEU A 132 -19.13 -6.67 -9.88
C LEU A 132 -18.95 -6.04 -8.50
N MET A 133 -18.45 -6.80 -7.54
CA MET A 133 -18.19 -6.33 -6.18
C MET A 133 -17.14 -5.21 -6.17
N ASN A 134 -16.04 -5.37 -6.89
CA ASN A 134 -15.00 -4.35 -7.02
C ASN A 134 -15.52 -3.08 -7.71
N ALA A 135 -16.32 -3.24 -8.77
CA ALA A 135 -16.97 -2.10 -9.45
C ALA A 135 -17.93 -1.36 -8.52
N ALA A 136 -18.73 -2.10 -7.74
CA ALA A 136 -19.65 -1.52 -6.77
C ALA A 136 -18.87 -0.75 -5.67
N PHE A 137 -17.86 -1.35 -5.07
CA PHE A 137 -17.06 -0.72 -4.01
C PHE A 137 -16.24 0.49 -4.49
N ARG A 138 -15.81 0.49 -5.74
CA ARG A 138 -15.11 1.64 -6.35
C ARG A 138 -16.07 2.71 -6.92
N SER A 139 -17.40 2.49 -6.83
CA SER A 139 -18.41 3.42 -7.33
C SER A 139 -18.51 4.67 -6.46
N ASN A 140 -18.28 5.85 -7.08
CA ASN A 140 -18.50 7.14 -6.43
C ASN A 140 -19.96 7.36 -6.00
N LEU A 141 -20.91 6.76 -6.72
CA LEU A 141 -22.33 6.85 -6.37
C LEU A 141 -22.61 6.07 -5.09
N LEU A 142 -22.13 4.82 -4.99
CA LEU A 142 -22.30 4.00 -3.79
C LEU A 142 -21.66 4.68 -2.58
N ARG A 143 -20.46 5.23 -2.72
CA ARG A 143 -19.82 6.02 -1.66
C ARG A 143 -20.70 7.17 -1.18
N LYS A 144 -21.24 7.98 -2.12
CA LYS A 144 -22.11 9.10 -1.77
C LYS A 144 -23.35 8.61 -1.00
N VAL A 145 -23.99 7.54 -1.47
CA VAL A 145 -25.17 6.94 -0.81
C VAL A 145 -24.80 6.47 0.60
N VAL A 146 -23.72 5.71 0.76
CA VAL A 146 -23.23 5.24 2.07
C VAL A 146 -22.93 6.42 3.00
N SER A 147 -22.23 7.45 2.51
CA SER A 147 -21.87 8.61 3.32
C SER A 147 -23.05 9.48 3.75
N TRP A 148 -24.20 9.35 3.08
CA TRP A 148 -25.44 10.05 3.43
C TRP A 148 -26.37 9.27 4.36
N ILE A 149 -26.39 7.94 4.23
CA ILE A 149 -27.40 7.09 4.90
C ILE A 149 -26.82 6.39 6.12
N ILE A 150 -25.54 5.96 6.07
CA ILE A 150 -24.96 5.12 7.12
C ILE A 150 -24.16 5.99 8.09
N HIS A 151 -24.46 5.85 9.38
CA HIS A 151 -23.70 6.54 10.43
C HIS A 151 -22.23 6.11 10.39
N PRO A 152 -21.26 7.04 10.50
CA PRO A 152 -19.82 6.74 10.42
C PRO A 152 -19.39 5.61 11.34
N ASP A 153 -19.81 5.61 12.60
CA ASP A 153 -19.39 4.58 13.56
C ASP A 153 -19.85 3.17 13.18
N LEU A 154 -21.04 3.05 12.58
CA LEU A 154 -21.54 1.75 12.12
C LEU A 154 -20.72 1.24 10.95
N PHE A 155 -20.42 2.11 9.99
CA PHE A 155 -19.66 1.72 8.81
C PHE A 155 -18.19 1.45 9.12
N LEU A 156 -17.58 2.22 10.01
CA LEU A 156 -16.20 1.97 10.48
C LEU A 156 -16.10 0.66 11.28
N ARG A 157 -17.13 0.32 12.09
CA ARG A 157 -17.20 -0.99 12.76
C ARG A 157 -17.34 -2.14 11.76
N PHE A 158 -18.20 -1.98 10.75
CA PHE A 158 -18.34 -2.96 9.67
C PHE A 158 -17.02 -3.13 8.92
N GLY A 159 -16.35 -2.03 8.57
CA GLY A 159 -15.07 -2.06 7.88
C GLY A 159 -13.99 -2.80 8.66
N LYS A 160 -13.87 -2.55 9.96
CA LYS A 160 -12.94 -3.29 10.85
C LYS A 160 -13.26 -4.79 10.92
N TRP A 161 -14.55 -5.15 10.97
CA TRP A 161 -14.96 -6.55 10.96
C TRP A 161 -14.64 -7.22 9.61
N TRP A 162 -14.95 -6.54 8.49
CA TRP A 162 -14.64 -7.01 7.14
C TRP A 162 -13.14 -7.22 6.93
N SER A 163 -12.35 -6.22 7.24
CA SER A 163 -10.89 -6.25 7.14
C SER A 163 -10.29 -7.39 7.99
N GLY A 164 -10.75 -7.54 9.24
CA GLY A 164 -10.33 -8.62 10.11
C GLY A 164 -10.67 -10.02 9.58
N LYS A 165 -11.79 -10.17 8.86
CA LYS A 165 -12.18 -11.43 8.21
C LYS A 165 -11.29 -11.71 6.98
N SER A 166 -11.03 -10.71 6.16
CA SER A 166 -10.14 -10.82 4.99
C SER A 166 -8.75 -11.29 5.39
N ARG A 167 -8.13 -10.63 6.38
CA ARG A 167 -6.79 -11.03 6.87
C ARG A 167 -6.75 -12.46 7.43
N LYS A 168 -7.78 -12.90 8.17
CA LYS A 168 -7.84 -14.27 8.70
C LYS A 168 -7.89 -15.33 7.58
N SER A 169 -8.54 -15.04 6.46
CA SER A 169 -8.53 -15.97 5.32
C SER A 169 -7.15 -16.04 4.66
N HIS A 170 -6.43 -14.94 4.56
CA HIS A 170 -5.07 -14.91 4.02
C HIS A 170 -4.01 -15.46 4.99
N SER A 171 -4.17 -15.27 6.30
CA SER A 171 -3.24 -15.80 7.31
C SER A 171 -3.43 -17.29 7.61
N ALA A 172 -4.58 -17.87 7.27
CA ALA A 172 -4.85 -19.32 7.46
C ALA A 172 -4.15 -20.20 6.42
N GLU A 173 -3.85 -19.67 5.25
CA GLU A 173 -3.05 -20.33 4.22
C GLU A 173 -1.63 -19.77 4.26
N LYS A 174 -0.64 -20.65 4.33
CA LYS A 174 0.75 -20.23 4.22
C LYS A 174 1.00 -19.72 2.81
N ILE A 175 1.06 -18.40 2.64
CA ILE A 175 1.32 -17.77 1.34
C ILE A 175 2.68 -18.25 0.83
N THR A 176 2.69 -18.81 -0.36
CA THR A 176 3.88 -19.33 -1.04
C THR A 176 4.12 -18.58 -2.35
N VAL A 177 5.26 -18.79 -2.96
CA VAL A 177 5.59 -18.20 -4.27
C VAL A 177 4.57 -18.61 -5.35
N ASP A 178 3.93 -19.78 -5.23
CA ASP A 178 2.88 -20.20 -6.16
C ASP A 178 1.66 -19.27 -6.15
N ASN A 179 1.35 -18.63 -5.02
CA ASN A 179 0.27 -17.66 -4.93
C ASN A 179 0.57 -16.36 -5.71
N LEU A 180 1.85 -16.08 -6.03
CA LEU A 180 2.26 -14.90 -6.81
C LEU A 180 2.06 -15.09 -8.32
N ARG A 181 1.83 -16.34 -8.79
CA ARG A 181 1.81 -16.68 -10.22
C ARG A 181 0.86 -15.79 -11.02
N TYR A 182 -0.33 -15.51 -10.52
CA TYR A 182 -1.31 -14.72 -11.26
C TYR A 182 -0.83 -13.28 -11.53
N LEU A 183 -0.05 -12.68 -10.63
CA LEU A 183 0.55 -11.36 -10.82
C LEU A 183 1.79 -11.43 -11.71
N ILE A 184 2.58 -12.50 -11.62
CA ILE A 184 3.71 -12.74 -12.51
C ILE A 184 3.22 -12.95 -13.94
N ASP A 185 2.16 -13.74 -14.13
CA ASP A 185 1.55 -13.98 -15.44
C ASP A 185 0.97 -12.68 -16.02
N TYR A 186 0.28 -11.88 -15.19
CA TYR A 186 -0.17 -10.55 -15.59
C TYR A 186 1.01 -9.66 -16.04
N ALA A 187 2.08 -9.62 -15.25
CA ALA A 187 3.26 -8.82 -15.58
C ALA A 187 3.90 -9.29 -16.90
N ARG A 188 3.98 -10.60 -17.13
CA ARG A 188 4.50 -11.20 -18.36
C ARG A 188 3.65 -10.83 -19.58
N GLU A 189 2.32 -10.95 -19.48
CA GLU A 189 1.40 -10.58 -20.55
C GLU A 189 1.46 -9.08 -20.85
N HIS A 190 1.51 -8.24 -19.83
CA HIS A 190 1.60 -6.80 -20.00
C HIS A 190 2.96 -6.39 -20.60
N HIS A 191 4.05 -6.99 -20.14
CA HIS A 191 5.42 -6.71 -20.64
C HIS A 191 5.59 -7.08 -22.11
N ALA A 192 4.94 -8.15 -22.58
CA ALA A 192 4.98 -8.53 -24.00
C ALA A 192 4.48 -7.44 -24.97
N SER A 193 3.67 -6.49 -24.47
CA SER A 193 3.15 -5.33 -25.23
C SER A 193 3.75 -3.99 -24.77
N ASN A 194 4.58 -3.99 -23.73
CA ASN A 194 5.16 -2.80 -23.11
C ASN A 194 6.61 -3.11 -22.68
N GLU A 195 7.47 -3.40 -23.65
CA GLU A 195 8.85 -3.84 -23.44
C GLU A 195 9.75 -2.78 -22.76
N ASP A 196 9.32 -1.51 -22.77
CA ASP A 196 9.96 -0.39 -22.10
C ASP A 196 9.76 -0.38 -20.58
N VAL A 197 8.80 -1.17 -20.07
CA VAL A 197 8.58 -1.30 -18.62
C VAL A 197 9.64 -2.18 -18.00
N ARG A 198 10.55 -1.57 -17.26
CA ARG A 198 11.69 -2.24 -16.63
C ARG A 198 11.32 -3.13 -15.47
N ALA A 199 10.34 -2.69 -14.63
CA ALA A 199 9.93 -3.47 -13.47
C ALA A 199 8.46 -3.24 -13.11
N TYR A 200 7.91 -4.24 -12.42
CA TYR A 200 6.56 -4.28 -11.85
C TYR A 200 6.69 -4.34 -10.34
N ILE A 201 6.04 -3.44 -9.61
CA ILE A 201 6.09 -3.38 -8.14
C ILE A 201 4.69 -3.53 -7.59
N PHE A 202 4.49 -4.58 -6.77
CA PHE A 202 3.21 -4.97 -6.19
C PHE A 202 3.27 -5.10 -4.67
N GLY A 203 2.15 -4.82 -4.01
CA GLY A 203 1.81 -5.21 -2.65
C GLY A 203 0.87 -6.41 -2.63
N HIS A 204 -0.15 -6.37 -1.76
CA HIS A 204 -1.32 -7.25 -1.68
C HIS A 204 -1.03 -8.69 -1.23
N MET A 205 0.07 -9.26 -1.65
CA MET A 205 0.38 -10.69 -1.41
C MET A 205 1.07 -10.96 -0.08
N HIS A 206 1.46 -9.92 0.65
CA HIS A 206 2.11 -10.01 1.97
C HIS A 206 3.37 -10.90 1.97
N LEU A 207 4.00 -11.11 0.83
CA LEU A 207 5.18 -11.95 0.67
C LEU A 207 6.29 -11.16 -0.04
N ALA A 208 7.40 -10.92 0.66
CA ALA A 208 8.59 -10.32 0.06
C ALA A 208 9.22 -11.29 -0.94
N HIS A 209 9.21 -10.94 -2.23
CA HIS A 209 9.77 -11.77 -3.29
C HIS A 209 10.20 -10.92 -4.48
N ARG A 210 11.25 -11.33 -5.16
CA ARG A 210 11.66 -10.78 -6.45
C ARG A 210 11.70 -11.91 -7.47
N HIS A 211 10.96 -11.76 -8.55
CA HIS A 211 10.97 -12.66 -9.69
C HIS A 211 11.60 -11.96 -10.89
N SER A 212 12.66 -12.55 -11.45
CA SER A 212 13.34 -12.00 -12.63
C SER A 212 13.42 -13.06 -13.71
N GLU A 213 12.94 -12.73 -14.91
CA GLU A 213 12.91 -13.63 -16.07
C GLU A 213 13.26 -12.81 -17.33
N GLY A 214 14.50 -12.95 -17.81
CA GLY A 214 14.99 -12.13 -18.92
C GLY A 214 15.00 -10.64 -18.59
N ALA A 215 14.23 -9.84 -19.33
CA ALA A 215 14.07 -8.41 -19.09
C ALA A 215 12.93 -8.09 -18.10
N LEU A 216 12.08 -9.07 -17.77
CA LEU A 216 10.99 -8.92 -16.83
C LEU A 216 11.52 -8.97 -15.39
N ASP A 217 11.20 -7.94 -14.59
CA ASP A 217 11.52 -7.88 -13.17
C ASP A 217 10.25 -7.53 -12.37
N VAL A 218 9.89 -8.38 -11.42
CA VAL A 218 8.67 -8.23 -10.60
C VAL A 218 9.02 -8.29 -9.13
N LEU A 219 8.68 -7.22 -8.39
CA LEU A 219 8.97 -7.09 -6.97
C LEU A 219 7.66 -7.10 -6.17
N PHE A 220 7.65 -7.91 -5.13
CA PHE A 220 6.54 -8.02 -4.17
C PHE A 220 7.02 -7.62 -2.78
N MET A 221 6.17 -6.90 -2.05
CA MET A 221 6.47 -6.48 -0.69
C MET A 221 5.66 -7.29 0.33
N SER A 222 6.23 -7.51 1.51
CA SER A 222 5.54 -8.12 2.64
C SER A 222 4.71 -7.09 3.41
N ASP A 223 3.81 -7.60 4.26
CA ASP A 223 3.11 -6.78 5.24
C ASP A 223 3.99 -6.37 6.44
N TRP A 224 3.43 -5.57 7.35
CA TRP A 224 4.08 -5.03 8.54
C TRP A 224 3.60 -5.69 9.84
N SER A 225 2.99 -6.88 9.78
CA SER A 225 2.45 -7.56 10.95
C SER A 225 3.49 -8.39 11.73
N GLY A 226 4.56 -8.82 11.05
CA GLY A 226 5.64 -9.63 11.60
C GLY A 226 6.73 -8.82 12.33
N ASP A 227 7.91 -9.42 12.47
CA ASP A 227 9.08 -8.78 13.07
C ASP A 227 9.90 -8.00 12.05
N LYS A 228 9.73 -8.33 10.78
CA LYS A 228 10.36 -7.67 9.63
C LYS A 228 9.32 -7.29 8.61
N ALA A 229 9.46 -6.08 8.08
CA ALA A 229 8.71 -5.58 6.93
C ALA A 229 9.63 -5.47 5.72
N SER A 230 9.08 -5.45 4.52
CA SER A 230 9.87 -5.18 3.32
C SER A 230 9.42 -3.90 2.63
N TYR A 231 10.35 -3.29 1.91
CA TYR A 231 10.13 -2.14 1.05
C TYR A 231 11.08 -2.20 -0.14
N VAL A 232 10.77 -1.46 -1.19
CA VAL A 232 11.68 -1.32 -2.33
C VAL A 232 12.34 0.06 -2.26
N ALA A 233 13.63 0.14 -2.54
CA ALA A 233 14.38 1.37 -2.68
C ALA A 233 15.00 1.44 -4.08
N MET A 234 14.96 2.62 -4.68
CA MET A 234 15.61 2.91 -5.96
C MET A 234 16.67 3.99 -5.75
N ASP A 235 17.89 3.70 -6.16
CA ASP A 235 19.02 4.62 -6.05
C ASP A 235 19.10 5.63 -7.20
N GLU A 236 20.14 6.46 -7.21
CA GLU A 236 20.40 7.47 -8.25
C GLU A 236 20.78 6.88 -9.60
N ASN A 237 21.17 5.60 -9.64
CA ASN A 237 21.50 4.84 -10.85
C ASN A 237 20.32 3.98 -11.31
N ASP A 238 19.12 4.23 -10.79
CA ASP A 238 17.89 3.50 -11.09
C ASP A 238 17.93 2.00 -10.69
N ASN A 239 18.80 1.61 -9.75
CA ASN A 239 18.83 0.24 -9.25
C ASN A 239 17.72 0.03 -8.21
N LEU A 240 16.91 -1.00 -8.44
CA LEU A 240 15.85 -1.43 -7.54
C LEU A 240 16.36 -2.51 -6.58
N GLU A 241 16.21 -2.26 -5.29
CA GLU A 241 16.55 -3.21 -4.23
C GLU A 241 15.34 -3.49 -3.34
N LEU A 242 15.01 -4.77 -3.16
CA LEU A 242 14.07 -5.22 -2.15
C LEU A 242 14.80 -5.29 -0.80
N LYS A 243 14.41 -4.43 0.13
CA LYS A 243 15.04 -4.28 1.46
C LYS A 243 14.11 -4.71 2.57
N THR A 244 14.67 -5.00 3.73
CA THR A 244 13.93 -5.30 4.95
C THR A 244 14.14 -4.22 6.00
N PHE A 245 13.10 -3.96 6.77
CA PHE A 245 13.10 -3.10 7.94
C PHE A 245 12.73 -3.92 9.17
N ASP A 246 13.55 -3.85 10.22
CA ASP A 246 13.31 -4.55 11.47
C ASP A 246 12.34 -3.75 12.34
N ILE A 247 11.20 -4.36 12.63
CA ILE A 247 10.12 -3.69 13.36
C ILE A 247 10.48 -3.53 14.86
N ASP A 248 11.28 -4.42 15.43
CA ASP A 248 11.57 -4.45 16.86
C ASP A 248 12.95 -3.88 17.26
N GLU A 249 13.89 -3.80 16.32
CA GLU A 249 15.30 -3.45 16.64
C GLU A 249 15.52 -2.05 17.24
N THR A 250 14.51 -1.18 17.23
CA THR A 250 14.68 0.23 17.61
C THR A 250 14.26 0.56 19.05
N VAL A 251 13.81 -0.40 19.84
CA VAL A 251 13.49 -0.15 21.26
C VAL A 251 14.75 -0.11 22.12
N SER A 252 15.85 -0.72 21.67
CA SER A 252 17.09 -0.83 22.44
C SER A 252 18.05 0.37 22.35
N ARG A 253 17.82 1.34 21.44
CA ARG A 253 18.71 2.50 21.25
C ARG A 253 18.23 3.84 21.83
N ILE A 254 17.05 3.88 22.43
CA ILE A 254 16.47 5.13 23.00
C ILE A 254 16.52 5.15 24.54
N VAL A 255 17.02 4.08 25.17
CA VAL A 255 17.26 4.02 26.63
C VAL A 255 18.75 3.86 26.88
N GLY A 256 19.47 4.89 26.59
CA GLY A 256 20.88 5.05 26.88
C GLY A 256 21.20 6.52 27.03
#